data_72f8d9e38ece64ca8eeec24a59498af3
#
_entry.id   72f8d9e38ece64ca8eeec24a59498af3
#
_cell.length_a   1.000
_cell.length_b   1.000
_cell.length_c   1.000
_cell.angle_alpha   90.00
_cell.angle_beta   90.00
_cell.angle_gamma   90.00
#
_symmetry.space_group_name_H-M   'P 1'
#
loop_
_entity.id
_entity.type
_entity.pdbx_description
1 polymer ?
#
loop_
_entity_poly.entity_id
_entity_poly.type
_entity_poly.pdbx_seq_one_letter_code
_entity_poly.pdbx_strand_id
1 'polypeptide(L)'
;ETFFAILVCLLKPGGQILIYESHPVLELFEEDSGGTIRNDYFNKKPYFEEDGNDYMNPNEIIKSPCYWFHHPLSEILGSLIEHGFNITHFDEYAHDISNRAAFLSEQESRPPMCFSLIASK
;
A
#
# COMPACT_ATOMS: atom_id res chain seq x y z
N GLU A 1 5.49 10.09 7.72
CA GLU A 1 6.74 10.74 8.22
C GLU A 1 7.40 9.92 9.34
N THR A 2 6.71 9.62 10.42
CA THR A 2 7.30 8.95 11.59
C THR A 2 7.89 7.57 11.28
N PHE A 3 7.25 6.78 10.40
CA PHE A 3 7.69 5.43 10.04
C PHE A 3 9.09 5.45 9.42
N PHE A 4 9.33 6.26 8.40
CA PHE A 4 10.63 6.34 7.74
C PHE A 4 11.71 6.97 8.64
N ALA A 5 11.35 7.92 9.51
CA ALA A 5 12.26 8.46 10.52
C ALA A 5 12.78 7.35 11.46
N ILE A 6 11.91 6.43 11.88
CA ILE A 6 12.29 5.27 12.69
C ILE A 6 13.20 4.33 11.90
N LEU A 7 12.86 4.03 10.64
CA LEU A 7 13.68 3.16 9.80
C LEU A 7 15.09 3.68 9.60
N VAL A 8 15.25 5.00 9.43
CA VAL A 8 16.60 5.62 9.36
C VAL A 8 17.41 5.30 10.62
N CYS A 9 16.81 5.33 11.79
CA CYS A 9 17.52 5.03 13.04
C CYS A 9 17.88 3.54 13.18
N LEU A 10 17.06 2.66 12.66
CA LEU A 10 17.25 1.20 12.77
C LEU A 10 18.25 0.65 11.76
N LEU A 11 18.36 1.25 10.58
CA LEU A 11 19.25 0.77 9.54
C LEU A 11 20.70 1.19 9.79
N LYS A 12 21.60 0.25 9.55
CA LYS A 12 23.05 0.53 9.49
C LYS A 12 23.37 1.37 8.26
N PRO A 13 24.50 2.10 8.25
CA PRO A 13 25.01 2.71 7.02
C PRO A 13 25.12 1.69 5.89
N GLY A 14 24.60 2.01 4.71
CA GLY A 14 24.48 1.08 3.57
C GLY A 14 23.39 0.01 3.70
N GLY A 15 22.61 0.04 4.78
CA GLY A 15 21.44 -0.81 4.93
C GLY A 15 20.35 -0.47 3.91
N GLN A 16 19.57 -1.47 3.54
CA GLN A 16 18.52 -1.32 2.53
C GLN A 16 17.16 -1.64 3.12
N ILE A 17 16.13 -1.00 2.58
CA ILE A 17 14.73 -1.38 2.72
C ILE A 17 14.23 -1.89 1.38
N LEU A 18 13.42 -2.96 1.45
CA LEU A 18 12.60 -3.44 0.35
C LEU A 18 11.14 -3.24 0.75
N ILE A 19 10.39 -2.58 -0.10
CA ILE A 19 8.93 -2.48 -0.02
C ILE A 19 8.38 -3.23 -1.23
N TYR A 20 7.48 -4.18 -0.98
CA TYR A 20 6.68 -4.85 -2.00
C TYR A 20 5.25 -4.86 -1.50
N GLU A 21 4.41 -4.03 -2.10
CA GLU A 21 3.10 -3.68 -1.53
C GLU A 21 2.07 -3.49 -2.65
N SER A 22 0.79 -3.62 -2.29
CA SER A 22 -0.33 -3.24 -3.16
C SER A 22 -0.21 -1.77 -3.57
N HIS A 23 -0.51 -1.50 -4.84
CA HIS A 23 -0.37 -0.13 -5.33
C HIS A 23 -1.44 0.77 -4.71
N PRO A 24 -1.09 1.96 -4.19
CA PRO A 24 -2.05 2.86 -3.55
C PRO A 24 -3.23 3.28 -4.43
N VAL A 25 -3.10 3.23 -5.75
CA VAL A 25 -4.19 3.52 -6.67
C VAL A 25 -5.39 2.58 -6.51
N LEU A 26 -5.17 1.38 -5.95
CA LEU A 26 -6.24 0.42 -5.72
C LEU A 26 -7.28 0.90 -4.71
N GLU A 27 -6.88 1.82 -3.82
CA GLU A 27 -7.80 2.45 -2.86
C GLU A 27 -8.90 3.30 -3.52
N LEU A 28 -8.75 3.66 -4.80
CA LEU A 28 -9.79 4.34 -5.56
C LEU A 28 -11.04 3.48 -5.77
N PHE A 29 -10.89 2.15 -5.69
CA PHE A 29 -11.90 1.19 -6.09
C PHE A 29 -12.42 0.43 -4.87
N GLU A 30 -13.70 0.12 -4.91
CA GLU A 30 -14.32 -0.82 -3.98
C GLU A 30 -14.58 -2.15 -4.70
N GLU A 31 -14.63 -3.23 -3.96
CA GLU A 31 -14.73 -4.58 -4.50
C GLU A 31 -15.97 -4.77 -5.39
N ASP A 32 -17.07 -4.11 -5.06
CA ASP A 32 -18.34 -4.15 -5.80
C ASP A 32 -18.47 -3.04 -6.86
N SER A 33 -17.43 -2.21 -7.04
CA SER A 33 -17.50 -1.03 -7.93
C SER A 33 -17.41 -1.38 -9.41
N GLY A 34 -17.05 -2.63 -9.75
CA GLY A 34 -16.82 -3.03 -11.14
C GLY A 34 -15.72 -2.22 -11.84
N GLY A 35 -14.78 -1.66 -11.08
CA GLY A 35 -13.71 -0.80 -11.60
C GLY A 35 -14.09 0.68 -11.71
N THR A 36 -15.23 1.09 -11.16
CA THR A 36 -15.59 2.51 -11.07
C THR A 36 -14.91 3.15 -9.85
N ILE A 37 -14.34 4.34 -10.03
CA ILE A 37 -13.73 5.11 -8.94
C ILE A 37 -14.81 5.50 -7.92
N ARG A 38 -14.60 5.16 -6.67
CA ARG A 38 -15.49 5.45 -5.54
C ARG A 38 -14.85 6.34 -4.49
N ASN A 39 -13.55 6.24 -4.31
CA ASN A 39 -12.82 6.91 -3.23
C ASN A 39 -11.87 7.99 -3.75
N ASP A 40 -11.46 8.89 -2.88
CA ASP A 40 -10.49 9.94 -3.17
C ASP A 40 -9.07 9.42 -2.90
N TYR A 41 -8.22 9.43 -3.93
CA TYR A 41 -6.80 9.05 -3.83
C TYR A 41 -6.01 9.89 -2.81
N PHE A 42 -6.44 11.11 -2.54
CA PHE A 42 -5.78 12.02 -1.60
C PHE A 42 -6.47 12.10 -0.25
N ASN A 43 -7.34 11.13 0.06
CA ASN A 43 -7.99 11.06 1.36
C ASN A 43 -6.96 10.94 2.49
N LYS A 44 -7.00 11.91 3.41
CA LYS A 44 -6.13 11.97 4.60
C LYS A 44 -6.82 11.48 5.88
N LYS A 45 -8.10 11.14 5.79
CA LYS A 45 -8.85 10.66 6.95
C LYS A 45 -8.59 9.17 7.13
N PRO A 46 -8.49 8.70 8.39
CA PRO A 46 -8.40 7.28 8.65
C PRO A 46 -9.69 6.58 8.20
N TYR A 47 -9.54 5.38 7.69
CA TYR A 47 -10.65 4.46 7.53
C TYR A 47 -10.81 3.67 8.83
N PHE A 48 -12.04 3.50 9.25
CA PHE A 48 -12.38 2.74 10.43
C PHE A 48 -13.05 1.43 10.02
N GLU A 49 -12.52 0.33 10.51
CA GLU A 49 -13.11 -0.99 10.38
C GLU A 49 -13.45 -1.51 11.78
N GLU A 50 -14.71 -1.87 11.97
CA GLU A 50 -15.19 -2.40 13.26
C GLU A 50 -14.84 -3.87 13.42
N ASP A 51 -14.96 -4.63 12.32
CA ASP A 51 -14.69 -6.06 12.26
C ASP A 51 -13.71 -6.35 11.11
N GLY A 52 -12.79 -7.27 11.34
CA GLY A 52 -11.86 -7.75 10.33
C GLY A 52 -12.04 -9.25 10.06
N ASN A 53 -11.62 -9.71 8.89
CA ASN A 53 -11.55 -11.13 8.58
C ASN A 53 -10.18 -11.68 9.01
N ASP A 54 -10.16 -12.89 9.56
CA ASP A 54 -8.91 -13.61 9.79
C ASP A 54 -8.31 -14.02 8.44
N TYR A 55 -7.05 -13.65 8.19
CA TYR A 55 -6.32 -14.07 6.98
C TYR A 55 -6.17 -15.58 6.85
N MET A 56 -6.11 -16.30 7.97
CA MET A 56 -5.94 -17.74 8.00
C MET A 56 -7.27 -18.49 7.94
N ASN A 57 -8.33 -17.83 8.41
CA ASN A 57 -9.68 -18.39 8.40
C ASN A 57 -10.70 -17.32 7.96
N PRO A 58 -10.95 -17.14 6.65
CA PRO A 58 -11.83 -16.10 6.13
C PRO A 58 -13.27 -16.17 6.61
N ASN A 59 -13.67 -17.29 7.22
CA ASN A 59 -15.01 -17.47 7.79
C ASN A 59 -15.09 -17.00 9.25
N GLU A 60 -13.98 -16.62 9.86
CA GLU A 60 -13.95 -16.13 11.23
C GLU A 60 -13.85 -14.59 11.23
N ILE A 61 -14.83 -13.95 11.87
CA ILE A 61 -14.84 -12.50 12.05
C ILE A 61 -14.10 -12.16 13.33
N ILE A 62 -13.00 -11.45 13.19
CA ILE A 62 -12.25 -10.91 14.32
C ILE A 62 -12.87 -9.57 14.73
N LYS A 63 -13.45 -9.52 15.92
CA LYS A 63 -13.95 -8.27 16.51
C LYS A 63 -12.79 -7.46 17.11
N SER A 64 -12.08 -6.77 16.25
CA SER A 64 -10.96 -5.92 16.64
C SER A 64 -11.03 -4.62 15.85
N PRO A 65 -11.68 -3.59 16.37
CA PRO A 65 -11.78 -2.33 15.66
C PRO A 65 -10.39 -1.77 15.38
N CYS A 66 -10.14 -1.38 14.14
CA CYS A 66 -8.87 -0.82 13.72
C CYS A 66 -9.06 0.42 12.85
N TYR A 67 -8.00 1.21 12.78
CA TYR A 67 -7.88 2.32 11.86
C TYR A 67 -6.75 2.04 10.90
N TRP A 68 -6.99 2.26 9.61
CA TRP A 68 -5.94 2.22 8.61
C TRP A 68 -5.92 3.51 7.79
N PHE A 69 -4.79 3.79 7.18
CA PHE A 69 -4.52 5.06 6.53
C PHE A 69 -4.06 4.80 5.10
N HIS A 70 -4.63 5.56 4.19
CA HIS A 70 -4.16 5.59 2.82
C HIS A 70 -2.94 6.52 2.70
N HIS A 71 -1.91 6.05 2.02
CA HIS A 71 -0.73 6.84 1.69
C HIS A 71 -0.53 6.84 0.17
N PRO A 72 -0.75 7.97 -0.51
CA PRO A 72 -0.41 8.10 -1.92
C PRO A 72 1.05 7.74 -2.20
N LEU A 73 1.33 7.20 -3.37
CA LEU A 73 2.70 6.83 -3.75
C LEU A 73 3.69 8.00 -3.63
N SER A 74 3.23 9.22 -3.93
CA SER A 74 4.02 10.44 -3.76
C SER A 74 4.43 10.71 -2.32
N GLU A 75 3.62 10.32 -1.32
CA GLU A 75 4.00 10.43 0.10
C GLU A 75 5.05 9.39 0.49
N ILE A 76 4.93 8.17 -0.02
CA ILE A 76 5.89 7.10 0.22
C ILE A 76 7.26 7.51 -0.34
N LEU A 77 7.31 7.86 -1.62
CA LEU A 77 8.55 8.26 -2.30
C LEU A 77 9.13 9.56 -1.70
N GLY A 78 8.28 10.56 -1.48
CA GLY A 78 8.68 11.83 -0.88
C GLY A 78 9.27 11.68 0.51
N SER A 79 8.65 10.86 1.36
CA SER A 79 9.17 10.58 2.71
C SER A 79 10.50 9.85 2.69
N LEU A 80 10.73 8.92 1.76
CA LEU A 80 12.03 8.29 1.61
C LEU A 80 13.13 9.31 1.26
N ILE A 81 12.85 10.16 0.28
CA ILE A 81 13.79 11.21 -0.15
C ILE A 81 14.06 12.19 0.98
N GLU A 82 13.02 12.66 1.67
CA GLU A 82 13.12 13.60 2.79
C GLU A 82 14.00 13.06 3.93
N HIS A 83 13.95 11.75 4.17
CA HIS A 83 14.74 11.09 5.20
C HIS A 83 16.12 10.60 4.71
N GLY A 84 16.53 11.03 3.52
CA GLY A 84 17.88 10.79 2.99
C GLY A 84 18.11 9.38 2.42
N PHE A 85 17.05 8.65 2.12
CA PHE A 85 17.17 7.39 1.40
C PHE A 85 17.45 7.62 -0.08
N ASN A 86 18.34 6.82 -0.63
CA ASN A 86 18.59 6.74 -2.06
C ASN A 86 17.76 5.61 -2.66
N ILE A 87 16.74 5.95 -3.44
CA ILE A 87 15.91 4.96 -4.15
C ILE A 87 16.74 4.39 -5.31
N THR A 88 17.02 3.10 -5.25
CA THR A 88 17.86 2.40 -6.24
C THR A 88 17.06 1.52 -7.19
N HIS A 89 15.82 1.22 -6.84
CA HIS A 89 14.90 0.42 -7.65
C HIS A 89 13.47 0.83 -7.39
N PHE A 90 12.67 0.93 -8.45
CA PHE A 90 11.23 1.12 -8.39
C PHE A 90 10.59 0.51 -9.64
N ASP A 91 9.67 -0.42 -9.45
CA ASP A 91 8.87 -1.02 -10.50
C ASP A 91 7.39 -1.15 -10.10
N GLU A 92 6.51 -1.08 -11.09
CA GLU A 92 5.07 -1.30 -10.95
C GLU A 92 4.67 -2.56 -11.73
N TYR A 93 3.71 -3.30 -11.20
CA TYR A 93 3.30 -4.58 -11.78
C TYR A 93 1.79 -4.65 -11.98
N ALA A 94 1.40 -5.45 -12.98
CA ALA A 94 0.01 -5.67 -13.35
C ALA A 94 -0.66 -6.82 -12.59
N HIS A 95 0.04 -7.53 -11.70
CA HIS A 95 -0.51 -8.62 -10.91
C HIS A 95 -0.91 -8.16 -9.50
N ASP A 96 -2.00 -8.70 -8.99
CA ASP A 96 -2.47 -8.48 -7.62
C ASP A 96 -1.73 -9.43 -6.66
N ILE A 97 -1.25 -8.90 -5.55
CA ILE A 97 -0.54 -9.65 -4.51
C ILE A 97 -1.40 -9.92 -3.26
N SER A 98 -2.53 -9.25 -3.17
CA SER A 98 -3.40 -9.28 -1.98
C SER A 98 -4.74 -9.97 -2.19
N ASN A 99 -5.10 -10.28 -3.44
CA ASN A 99 -6.44 -10.68 -3.89
C ASN A 99 -7.54 -9.63 -3.60
N ARG A 100 -7.21 -8.49 -3.03
CA ARG A 100 -8.14 -7.43 -2.68
C ARG A 100 -8.77 -6.78 -3.90
N ALA A 101 -8.03 -6.74 -5.00
CA ALA A 101 -8.47 -6.15 -6.25
C ALA A 101 -8.58 -7.18 -7.39
N ALA A 102 -8.91 -8.43 -7.05
CA ALA A 102 -9.07 -9.52 -8.03
C ALA A 102 -10.04 -9.15 -9.17
N PHE A 103 -11.10 -8.38 -8.87
CA PHE A 103 -12.07 -7.89 -9.87
C PHE A 103 -11.46 -6.97 -10.93
N LEU A 104 -10.31 -6.32 -10.66
CA LEU A 104 -9.56 -5.52 -11.62
C LEU A 104 -8.59 -6.37 -12.43
N SER A 105 -8.10 -7.48 -11.88
CA SER A 105 -7.09 -8.32 -12.53
C SER A 105 -7.58 -8.94 -13.84
N GLU A 106 -8.89 -9.16 -13.96
CA GLU A 106 -9.54 -9.75 -15.15
C GLU A 106 -9.88 -8.71 -16.23
N GLN A 107 -9.72 -7.42 -15.93
CA GLN A 107 -10.02 -6.35 -16.89
C GLN A 107 -8.89 -6.21 -17.93
N GLU A 108 -9.27 -5.93 -19.16
CA GLU A 108 -8.32 -5.68 -20.27
C GLU A 108 -7.47 -4.42 -19.98
N SER A 109 -8.11 -3.38 -19.42
CA SER A 109 -7.44 -2.14 -19.00
C SER A 109 -7.50 -2.03 -17.49
N ARG A 110 -6.34 -2.03 -16.83
CA ARG A 110 -6.22 -2.00 -15.38
C ARG A 110 -5.10 -1.06 -14.92
N PRO A 111 -5.21 -0.49 -13.73
CA PRO A 111 -4.11 0.28 -13.13
C PRO A 111 -2.96 -0.66 -12.71
N PRO A 112 -1.80 -0.12 -12.32
CA PRO A 112 -0.78 -0.91 -11.62
C PRO A 112 -1.40 -1.52 -10.34
N MET A 113 -1.15 -2.81 -10.11
CA MET A 113 -1.76 -3.56 -9.02
C MET A 113 -0.87 -3.64 -7.78
N CYS A 114 0.43 -3.67 -7.99
CA CYS A 114 1.42 -3.61 -6.91
C CYS A 114 2.69 -2.93 -7.39
N PHE A 115 3.57 -2.62 -6.45
CA PHE A 115 4.87 -2.03 -6.74
C PHE A 115 5.97 -2.64 -5.87
N SER A 116 7.20 -2.57 -6.36
CA SER A 116 8.38 -2.85 -5.56
C SER A 116 9.32 -1.64 -5.54
N LEU A 117 9.97 -1.45 -4.41
CA LEU A 117 10.90 -0.36 -4.20
C LEU A 117 12.07 -0.84 -3.35
N ILE A 118 13.30 -0.50 -3.75
CA ILE A 118 14.49 -0.67 -2.94
C ILE A 118 15.11 0.70 -2.71
N ALA A 119 15.38 1.00 -1.44
CA ALA A 119 16.07 2.22 -1.05
C ALA A 119 17.18 1.91 -0.05
N SER A 120 18.31 2.60 -0.18
CA SER A 120 19.48 2.46 0.69
C SER A 120 19.67 3.71 1.55
N LYS A 121 20.16 3.50 2.79
CA LYS A 121 20.58 4.56 3.69
C LYS A 121 21.99 5.00 3.38
#